data_a5e7d7c00995a317fa3f888eb88fd93e
#
_entry.id   a5e7d7c00995a317fa3f888eb88fd93e
#
_cell.length_a   1.000
_cell.length_b   1.000
_cell.length_c   1.000
_cell.angle_alpha   90.00
_cell.angle_beta   90.00
_cell.angle_gamma   90.00
#
_symmetry.space_group_name_H-M   'P 1'
#
loop_
_entity.id
_entity.type
_entity.pdbx_description
1 polymer ?
#
loop_
_entity_poly.entity_id
_entity_poly.type
_entity_poly.pdbx_seq_one_letter_code
_entity_poly.pdbx_strand_id
1 'polypeptide(L)'
;MQDWAFVSPPITMLNNYSSVPWKHFKNTSSNILLDKVTIPTYNSSNNPKLVQPCFMDLFYKDSLQSSFPYSASVLNVPNLSFFDMEYDFGSNFTLDKTINDTFVDFKYRFYIATNTTPERLSENDTIYHNQTFQNYYSYDDGSAEAGYGIIGNGVELAYRFSILDGIQSDTLRSVKIHFSPTVNDV
;
A
#
# COMPACT_ATOMS: atom_id res chain seq x y z
N MET A 1 -21.53 -8.64 -20.08
CA MET A 1 -20.11 -8.53 -19.79
C MET A 1 -19.92 -9.08 -18.38
N GLN A 2 -18.99 -9.98 -18.17
CA GLN A 2 -18.74 -10.55 -16.85
C GLN A 2 -17.31 -10.19 -16.49
N ASP A 3 -17.17 -9.28 -15.53
CA ASP A 3 -15.85 -8.80 -15.13
C ASP A 3 -15.86 -8.46 -13.64
N TRP A 4 -14.84 -8.90 -12.91
CA TRP A 4 -14.57 -8.54 -11.53
C TRP A 4 -13.13 -8.12 -11.42
N ALA A 5 -12.89 -6.89 -11.02
CA ALA A 5 -11.61 -6.23 -11.11
C ALA A 5 -11.24 -5.48 -9.85
N PHE A 6 -9.96 -5.27 -9.65
CA PHE A 6 -9.45 -4.30 -8.68
C PHE A 6 -9.74 -2.87 -9.13
N VAL A 7 -9.99 -1.99 -8.16
CA VAL A 7 -10.23 -0.56 -8.41
C VAL A 7 -8.97 0.27 -8.23
N SER A 8 -8.24 0.04 -7.14
CA SER A 8 -7.00 0.75 -6.84
C SER A 8 -6.07 -0.09 -5.95
N PRO A 9 -4.74 0.11 -6.05
CA PRO A 9 -3.80 -0.51 -5.12
C PRO A 9 -3.91 0.11 -3.72
N PRO A 10 -3.36 -0.56 -2.69
CA PRO A 10 -3.17 0.06 -1.38
C PRO A 10 -2.18 1.24 -1.48
N ILE A 11 -2.34 2.22 -0.61
CA ILE A 11 -1.45 3.40 -0.57
C ILE A 11 -0.10 3.03 0.04
N THR A 12 -0.09 2.20 1.07
CA THR A 12 1.11 1.76 1.78
C THR A 12 0.90 0.40 2.44
N MET A 13 2.00 -0.29 2.71
CA MET A 13 2.04 -1.51 3.53
C MET A 13 2.54 -1.24 4.96
N LEU A 14 2.72 0.02 5.31
CA LEU A 14 3.27 0.45 6.59
C LEU A 14 2.21 1.15 7.45
N ASN A 15 2.30 0.94 8.75
CA ASN A 15 1.58 1.74 9.73
C ASN A 15 2.19 3.14 9.82
N ASN A 16 1.34 4.17 9.75
CA ASN A 16 1.68 5.58 9.97
C ASN A 16 2.60 6.25 8.93
N TYR A 17 3.30 5.50 8.09
CA TYR A 17 4.23 6.06 7.11
C TYR A 17 4.00 5.43 5.73
N SER A 18 4.23 6.18 4.68
CA SER A 18 4.34 5.64 3.32
C SER A 18 5.75 5.14 3.02
N SER A 19 6.77 5.71 3.68
CA SER A 19 8.16 5.26 3.60
C SER A 19 8.91 5.56 4.90
N VAL A 20 9.84 4.68 5.24
CA VAL A 20 10.78 4.86 6.36
C VAL A 20 12.18 4.45 5.92
N PRO A 21 13.25 4.94 6.57
CA PRO A 21 14.60 4.49 6.28
C PRO A 21 14.76 2.98 6.44
N TRP A 22 15.27 2.30 5.41
CA TRP A 22 15.49 0.85 5.45
C TRP A 22 16.32 0.41 6.65
N LYS A 23 17.38 1.18 6.97
CA LYS A 23 18.20 0.95 8.16
C LYS A 23 17.37 0.98 9.45
N HIS A 24 16.41 1.89 9.56
CA HIS A 24 15.53 1.98 10.73
C HIS A 24 14.55 0.83 10.77
N PHE A 25 13.95 0.50 9.64
CA PHE A 25 13.06 -0.65 9.53
C PHE A 25 13.73 -1.95 9.96
N LYS A 26 14.98 -2.18 9.54
CA LYS A 26 15.73 -3.38 9.95
C LYS A 26 15.97 -3.46 11.45
N ASN A 27 16.21 -2.34 12.10
CA ASN A 27 16.63 -2.25 13.49
C ASN A 27 15.48 -1.96 14.47
N THR A 28 14.27 -1.67 13.98
CA THR A 28 13.14 -1.43 14.87
C THR A 28 12.70 -2.72 15.56
N SER A 29 12.34 -2.59 16.84
CA SER A 29 11.72 -3.66 17.62
C SER A 29 10.21 -3.76 17.38
N SER A 30 9.59 -2.70 16.86
CA SER A 30 8.15 -2.66 16.60
C SER A 30 7.81 -3.27 15.24
N ASN A 31 6.70 -3.98 15.17
CA ASN A 31 6.09 -4.32 13.88
C ASN A 31 5.39 -3.09 13.33
N ILE A 32 5.90 -2.56 12.23
CA ILE A 32 5.33 -1.40 11.55
C ILE A 32 4.68 -1.78 10.21
N LEU A 33 4.70 -3.06 9.84
CA LEU A 33 3.92 -3.55 8.72
C LEU A 33 2.45 -3.62 9.09
N LEU A 34 1.58 -3.39 8.13
CA LEU A 34 0.16 -3.63 8.30
C LEU A 34 -0.09 -5.12 8.47
N ASP A 35 -0.90 -5.49 9.46
CA ASP A 35 -1.33 -6.89 9.65
C ASP A 35 -2.32 -7.29 8.55
N LYS A 36 -3.01 -6.32 7.98
CA LYS A 36 -3.98 -6.52 6.90
C LYS A 36 -4.06 -5.32 5.97
N VAL A 37 -4.46 -5.58 4.73
CA VAL A 37 -4.67 -4.58 3.70
C VAL A 37 -6.03 -4.78 3.04
N THR A 38 -6.76 -3.69 2.88
CA THR A 38 -8.05 -3.68 2.19
C THR A 38 -7.87 -3.12 0.79
N ILE A 39 -8.36 -3.87 -0.21
CA ILE A 39 -8.27 -3.48 -1.61
C ILE A 39 -9.67 -3.48 -2.20
N PRO A 40 -10.15 -2.32 -2.69
CA PRO A 40 -11.47 -2.24 -3.30
C PRO A 40 -11.51 -2.96 -4.64
N THR A 41 -12.56 -3.73 -4.84
CA THR A 41 -12.87 -4.41 -6.09
C THR A 41 -14.26 -4.05 -6.56
N TYR A 42 -14.54 -4.26 -7.83
CA TYR A 42 -15.85 -4.04 -8.42
C TYR A 42 -16.27 -5.21 -9.29
N ASN A 43 -17.46 -5.76 -9.03
CA ASN A 43 -18.06 -6.77 -9.88
C ASN A 43 -19.00 -6.09 -10.89
N SER A 44 -18.56 -5.95 -12.14
CA SER A 44 -19.35 -5.36 -13.23
C SER A 44 -20.31 -6.35 -13.90
N SER A 45 -20.33 -7.59 -13.45
CA SER A 45 -21.21 -8.60 -14.03
C SER A 45 -22.66 -8.47 -13.57
N ASN A 46 -23.59 -8.97 -14.37
CA ASN A 46 -25.00 -9.07 -14.01
C ASN A 46 -25.31 -10.24 -13.05
N ASN A 47 -24.30 -11.03 -12.71
CA ASN A 47 -24.43 -12.17 -11.82
C ASN A 47 -23.48 -12.03 -10.63
N PRO A 48 -23.86 -12.53 -9.46
CA PRO A 48 -22.95 -12.65 -8.35
C PRO A 48 -21.73 -13.51 -8.72
N LYS A 49 -20.57 -13.16 -8.19
CA LYS A 49 -19.31 -13.90 -8.37
C LYS A 49 -18.89 -14.56 -7.07
N LEU A 50 -18.52 -15.83 -7.15
CA LEU A 50 -17.82 -16.48 -6.07
C LEU A 50 -16.38 -15.98 -6.07
N VAL A 51 -15.91 -15.55 -4.91
CA VAL A 51 -14.50 -15.20 -4.74
C VAL A 51 -13.67 -16.46 -4.99
N GLN A 52 -12.91 -16.43 -6.05
CA GLN A 52 -11.94 -17.44 -6.41
C GLN A 52 -10.64 -17.24 -5.63
N PRO A 53 -9.68 -18.17 -5.70
CA PRO A 53 -8.39 -17.98 -5.07
C PRO A 53 -7.78 -16.65 -5.49
N CYS A 54 -7.64 -15.75 -4.55
CA CYS A 54 -6.94 -14.49 -4.72
C CYS A 54 -5.65 -14.59 -3.95
N PHE A 55 -4.60 -14.01 -4.48
CA PHE A 55 -3.27 -14.10 -3.89
C PHE A 55 -2.62 -12.73 -3.82
N MET A 56 -1.76 -12.56 -2.86
CA MET A 56 -0.77 -11.50 -2.83
C MET A 56 0.62 -12.14 -2.90
N ASP A 57 1.38 -11.76 -3.89
CA ASP A 57 2.77 -12.16 -4.03
C ASP A 57 3.69 -11.01 -3.70
N LEU A 58 4.74 -11.31 -2.98
CA LEU A 58 5.79 -10.38 -2.60
C LEU A 58 7.05 -10.67 -3.42
N PHE A 59 7.56 -9.65 -4.10
CA PHE A 59 8.79 -9.72 -4.88
C PHE A 59 9.82 -8.74 -4.36
N TYR A 60 11.08 -9.16 -4.46
CA TYR A 60 12.24 -8.31 -4.31
C TYR A 60 13.18 -8.55 -5.50
N LYS A 61 13.53 -7.48 -6.26
CA LYS A 61 14.33 -7.57 -7.50
C LYS A 61 13.79 -8.65 -8.45
N ASP A 62 12.48 -8.64 -8.69
CA ASP A 62 11.74 -9.60 -9.53
C ASP A 62 11.80 -11.07 -9.07
N SER A 63 12.41 -11.34 -7.92
CA SER A 63 12.40 -12.67 -7.31
C SER A 63 11.24 -12.79 -6.32
N LEU A 64 10.41 -13.82 -6.49
CA LEU A 64 9.31 -14.13 -5.57
C LEU A 64 9.88 -14.51 -4.20
N GLN A 65 9.47 -13.77 -3.17
CA GLN A 65 9.86 -14.00 -1.79
C GLN A 65 8.81 -14.82 -1.04
N SER A 66 7.54 -14.47 -1.21
CA SER A 66 6.44 -15.11 -0.52
C SER A 66 5.15 -14.97 -1.33
N SER A 67 4.21 -15.88 -1.09
CA SER A 67 2.87 -15.83 -1.64
C SER A 67 1.86 -16.08 -0.54
N PHE A 68 0.84 -15.24 -0.44
CA PHE A 68 -0.18 -15.27 0.59
C PHE A 68 -1.55 -15.46 -0.08
N PRO A 69 -2.24 -16.57 0.19
CA PRO A 69 -3.59 -16.74 -0.29
C PRO A 69 -4.55 -15.80 0.46
N TYR A 70 -5.57 -15.34 -0.23
CA TYR A 70 -6.70 -14.69 0.41
C TYR A 70 -7.45 -15.71 1.28
N SER A 71 -7.53 -15.43 2.57
CA SER A 71 -7.95 -16.42 3.57
C SER A 71 -9.46 -16.45 3.85
N ALA A 72 -10.25 -15.58 3.21
CA ALA A 72 -11.68 -15.56 3.48
C ALA A 72 -12.37 -16.81 2.96
N SER A 73 -13.31 -17.33 3.76
CA SER A 73 -14.30 -18.30 3.32
C SER A 73 -15.05 -17.76 2.10
N VAL A 74 -15.39 -18.62 1.16
CA VAL A 74 -16.08 -18.33 -0.09
C VAL A 74 -17.05 -17.16 0.06
N LEU A 75 -16.69 -16.02 -0.47
CA LEU A 75 -17.53 -14.83 -0.49
C LEU A 75 -18.26 -14.77 -1.82
N ASN A 76 -19.55 -14.44 -1.75
CA ASN A 76 -20.35 -14.18 -2.91
C ASN A 76 -20.42 -12.68 -3.12
N VAL A 77 -19.66 -12.17 -4.10
CA VAL A 77 -19.68 -10.74 -4.45
C VAL A 77 -20.94 -10.45 -5.26
N PRO A 78 -21.86 -9.62 -4.75
CA PRO A 78 -23.08 -9.29 -5.48
C PRO A 78 -22.78 -8.68 -6.85
N ASN A 79 -23.73 -8.79 -7.76
CA ASN A 79 -23.64 -8.16 -9.07
C ASN A 79 -23.66 -6.62 -8.97
N LEU A 80 -22.95 -5.96 -9.87
CA LEU A 80 -22.89 -4.50 -10.01
C LEU A 80 -22.58 -3.80 -8.67
N SER A 81 -21.64 -4.35 -7.90
CA SER A 81 -21.33 -3.84 -6.57
C SER A 81 -19.84 -3.74 -6.32
N PHE A 82 -19.48 -2.80 -5.44
CA PHE A 82 -18.18 -2.75 -4.83
C PHE A 82 -18.06 -3.78 -3.72
N PHE A 83 -16.87 -4.28 -3.55
CA PHE A 83 -16.51 -5.18 -2.47
C PHE A 83 -15.06 -4.95 -2.05
N ASP A 84 -14.86 -4.80 -0.75
CA ASP A 84 -13.54 -4.61 -0.17
C ASP A 84 -12.92 -5.97 0.18
N MET A 85 -11.85 -6.32 -0.53
CA MET A 85 -11.07 -7.52 -0.23
C MET A 85 -10.07 -7.21 0.88
N GLU A 86 -10.21 -7.88 2.00
CA GLU A 86 -9.28 -7.77 3.12
C GLU A 86 -8.27 -8.93 3.07
N TYR A 87 -7.01 -8.62 2.79
CA TYR A 87 -5.90 -9.55 2.91
C TYR A 87 -5.36 -9.48 4.33
N ASP A 88 -5.59 -10.51 5.12
CA ASP A 88 -5.06 -10.66 6.46
C ASP A 88 -3.78 -11.50 6.40
N PHE A 89 -2.66 -10.86 6.68
CA PHE A 89 -1.34 -11.50 6.68
C PHE A 89 -1.00 -12.09 8.05
N GLY A 90 -1.76 -11.73 9.07
CA GLY A 90 -1.46 -12.05 10.45
C GLY A 90 -0.17 -11.40 10.97
N SER A 91 0.09 -11.60 12.24
CA SER A 91 1.28 -11.04 12.92
C SER A 91 2.62 -11.61 12.46
N ASN A 92 2.61 -12.62 11.59
CA ASN A 92 3.81 -13.29 11.10
C ASN A 92 4.31 -12.74 9.76
N PHE A 93 3.63 -11.75 9.20
CA PHE A 93 4.08 -11.11 7.97
C PHE A 93 5.35 -10.31 8.23
N THR A 94 6.43 -10.67 7.57
CA THR A 94 7.73 -10.01 7.71
C THR A 94 8.41 -9.85 6.36
N LEU A 95 9.18 -8.79 6.23
CA LEU A 95 10.10 -8.60 5.11
C LEU A 95 11.50 -9.12 5.49
N ASP A 96 12.25 -9.56 4.50
CA ASP A 96 13.63 -10.05 4.72
C ASP A 96 14.55 -8.91 5.18
N LYS A 97 14.78 -8.83 6.48
CA LYS A 97 15.66 -7.84 7.10
C LYS A 97 17.16 -8.10 6.86
N THR A 98 17.53 -9.21 6.24
CA THR A 98 18.94 -9.53 5.92
C THR A 98 19.46 -8.81 4.67
N ILE A 99 18.57 -8.21 3.90
CA ILE A 99 18.92 -7.42 2.70
C ILE A 99 19.86 -6.28 3.08
N ASN A 100 21.04 -6.23 2.46
CA ASN A 100 22.08 -5.25 2.76
C ASN A 100 22.04 -3.99 1.89
N ASP A 101 21.09 -3.87 0.99
CA ASP A 101 20.93 -2.68 0.16
C ASP A 101 20.57 -1.45 1.00
N THR A 102 20.96 -0.28 0.53
CA THR A 102 20.68 0.99 1.21
C THR A 102 19.23 1.44 0.98
N PHE A 103 18.72 1.14 -0.22
CA PHE A 103 17.36 1.40 -0.66
C PHE A 103 16.74 0.09 -1.08
N VAL A 104 15.52 -0.14 -0.67
CA VAL A 104 14.83 -1.40 -0.92
C VAL A 104 13.42 -1.10 -1.41
N ASP A 105 13.06 -1.75 -2.50
CA ASP A 105 11.72 -1.70 -3.06
C ASP A 105 11.15 -3.10 -3.11
N PHE A 106 10.04 -3.29 -2.39
CA PHE A 106 9.26 -4.51 -2.47
C PHE A 106 8.07 -4.27 -3.39
N LYS A 107 7.88 -5.18 -4.36
CA LYS A 107 6.72 -5.16 -5.25
C LYS A 107 5.70 -6.17 -4.77
N TYR A 108 4.51 -5.71 -4.48
CA TYR A 108 3.36 -6.53 -4.17
C TYR A 108 2.51 -6.67 -5.42
N ARG A 109 2.13 -7.90 -5.74
CA ARG A 109 1.19 -8.23 -6.80
C ARG A 109 -0.05 -8.85 -6.17
N PHE A 110 -1.18 -8.21 -6.32
CA PHE A 110 -2.48 -8.76 -5.93
C PHE A 110 -3.17 -9.25 -7.19
N TYR A 111 -3.68 -10.46 -7.17
CA TYR A 111 -4.40 -10.98 -8.33
C TYR A 111 -5.56 -11.88 -7.95
N ILE A 112 -6.59 -11.85 -8.79
CA ILE A 112 -7.80 -12.63 -8.70
C ILE A 112 -7.69 -13.73 -9.76
N ALA A 113 -7.79 -14.99 -9.34
CA ALA A 113 -7.92 -16.09 -10.29
C ALA A 113 -9.41 -16.32 -10.56
N THR A 114 -9.87 -16.03 -11.75
CA THR A 114 -11.25 -16.30 -12.14
C THR A 114 -11.35 -17.61 -12.90
N ASN A 115 -12.32 -18.46 -12.54
CA ASN A 115 -12.57 -19.74 -13.24
C ASN A 115 -13.61 -19.61 -14.36
N THR A 116 -13.95 -18.38 -14.77
CA THR A 116 -14.94 -18.15 -15.82
C THR A 116 -14.28 -17.95 -17.19
N THR A 117 -14.44 -18.89 -18.08
CA THR A 117 -14.08 -18.74 -19.48
C THR A 117 -15.33 -18.43 -20.34
N PRO A 118 -15.28 -17.47 -21.28
CA PRO A 118 -14.17 -16.57 -21.57
C PRO A 118 -14.23 -15.29 -20.74
N GLU A 119 -13.19 -15.04 -19.98
CA GLU A 119 -12.96 -13.72 -19.37
C GLU A 119 -12.45 -12.79 -20.45
N ARG A 120 -13.06 -11.62 -20.59
CA ARG A 120 -12.72 -10.71 -21.69
C ARG A 120 -11.58 -9.74 -21.34
N LEU A 121 -11.30 -9.54 -20.05
CA LEU A 121 -10.31 -8.56 -19.59
C LEU A 121 -9.58 -9.11 -18.35
N SER A 122 -8.66 -10.03 -18.55
CA SER A 122 -7.80 -10.51 -17.45
C SER A 122 -6.73 -9.50 -17.01
N GLU A 123 -6.62 -8.37 -17.71
CA GLU A 123 -5.59 -7.36 -17.46
C GLU A 123 -5.88 -6.55 -16.18
N ASN A 124 -7.16 -6.44 -15.78
CA ASN A 124 -7.58 -5.71 -14.59
C ASN A 124 -7.75 -6.60 -13.33
N ASP A 125 -7.49 -7.89 -13.47
CA ASP A 125 -7.50 -8.86 -12.36
C ASP A 125 -6.19 -8.85 -11.56
N THR A 126 -5.25 -8.03 -11.97
CA THR A 126 -3.95 -7.91 -11.32
C THR A 126 -3.63 -6.44 -11.06
N ILE A 127 -3.24 -6.15 -9.84
CA ILE A 127 -2.81 -4.81 -9.44
C ILE A 127 -1.49 -4.89 -8.67
N TYR A 128 -0.68 -3.85 -8.81
CA TYR A 128 0.63 -3.79 -8.19
C TYR A 128 0.73 -2.62 -7.22
N HIS A 129 1.47 -2.84 -6.15
CA HIS A 129 1.92 -1.79 -5.24
C HIS A 129 3.42 -1.93 -5.00
N ASN A 130 4.14 -0.82 -4.99
CA ASN A 130 5.55 -0.79 -4.65
C ASN A 130 5.71 -0.11 -3.29
N GLN A 131 6.17 -0.87 -2.29
CA GLN A 131 6.55 -0.32 -1.00
C GLN A 131 8.04 -0.01 -1.00
N THR A 132 8.36 1.26 -0.94
CA THR A 132 9.74 1.75 -0.96
C THR A 132 10.25 2.02 0.45
N PHE A 133 11.51 1.62 0.69
CA PHE A 133 12.27 1.95 1.89
C PHE A 133 13.52 2.70 1.45
N GLN A 134 13.54 3.99 1.70
CA GLN A 134 14.64 4.85 1.29
C GLN A 134 15.42 5.39 2.51
N ASN A 135 15.89 6.61 2.45
CA ASN A 135 16.62 7.25 3.54
C ASN A 135 15.85 8.45 4.11
N TYR A 136 14.53 8.33 4.17
CA TYR A 136 13.65 9.37 4.72
C TYR A 136 12.37 8.77 5.32
N TYR A 137 11.73 9.54 6.17
CA TYR A 137 10.36 9.30 6.62
C TYR A 137 9.40 10.10 5.75
N SER A 138 8.35 9.47 5.28
CA SER A 138 7.28 10.11 4.53
C SER A 138 5.91 9.66 5.02
N TYR A 139 4.97 10.59 5.10
CA TYR A 139 3.54 10.29 5.24
C TYR A 139 2.82 10.30 3.89
N ASP A 140 3.40 10.99 2.93
CA ASP A 140 2.92 11.18 1.57
C ASP A 140 3.47 10.07 0.67
N ASP A 141 2.67 9.56 -0.23
CA ASP A 141 3.04 8.51 -1.20
C ASP A 141 3.75 9.08 -2.44
N GLY A 142 3.90 10.41 -2.50
CA GLY A 142 4.51 11.11 -3.62
C GLY A 142 3.50 11.77 -4.56
N SER A 143 2.20 11.63 -4.28
CA SER A 143 1.11 12.32 -4.99
C SER A 143 0.48 13.37 -4.07
N ALA A 144 0.07 14.51 -4.63
CA ALA A 144 -0.59 15.56 -3.88
C ALA A 144 -2.10 15.48 -4.11
N GLU A 145 -2.86 14.99 -3.11
CA GLU A 145 -4.33 14.90 -3.19
C GLU A 145 -5.01 16.19 -2.77
N ALA A 146 -4.41 16.96 -1.86
CA ALA A 146 -4.98 18.18 -1.34
C ALA A 146 -3.92 19.20 -0.90
N GLY A 147 -4.22 20.47 -1.05
CA GLY A 147 -3.45 21.58 -0.50
C GLY A 147 -4.06 22.09 0.79
N TYR A 148 -3.23 22.36 1.79
CA TYR A 148 -3.67 23.03 3.03
C TYR A 148 -3.23 24.49 2.98
N GLY A 149 -4.18 25.41 3.11
CA GLY A 149 -3.93 26.83 3.28
C GLY A 149 -4.08 27.25 4.72
N ILE A 150 -3.16 28.09 5.21
CA ILE A 150 -3.25 28.69 6.53
C ILE A 150 -3.53 30.17 6.36
N ILE A 151 -4.62 30.66 6.94
CA ILE A 151 -5.04 32.03 6.86
C ILE A 151 -4.83 32.71 8.23
N GLY A 152 -4.05 33.80 8.27
CA GLY A 152 -3.84 34.62 9.45
C GLY A 152 -2.39 35.03 9.65
N ASN A 153 -2.18 36.16 10.31
CA ASN A 153 -0.84 36.63 10.68
C ASN A 153 -0.32 35.84 11.87
N GLY A 154 0.90 35.28 11.78
CA GLY A 154 1.54 34.55 12.86
C GLY A 154 1.01 33.13 13.08
N VAL A 155 0.29 32.57 12.12
CA VAL A 155 -0.14 31.18 12.17
C VAL A 155 1.03 30.26 11.82
N GLU A 156 1.22 29.21 12.60
CA GLU A 156 2.30 28.22 12.43
C GLU A 156 1.70 26.84 12.17
N LEU A 157 2.36 26.05 11.32
CA LEU A 157 2.07 24.65 11.09
C LEU A 157 3.21 23.82 11.68
N ALA A 158 2.88 22.91 12.59
CA ALA A 158 3.82 21.95 13.13
C ALA A 158 3.47 20.54 12.66
N TYR A 159 4.46 19.85 12.12
CA TYR A 159 4.32 18.45 11.71
C TYR A 159 5.28 17.58 12.51
N ARG A 160 4.76 16.52 13.13
CA ARG A 160 5.52 15.63 13.99
C ARG A 160 5.95 14.37 13.24
N PHE A 161 7.24 14.10 13.20
CA PHE A 161 7.79 12.81 12.80
C PHE A 161 8.29 12.06 14.05
N SER A 162 7.88 10.82 14.19
CA SER A 162 8.35 9.95 15.27
C SER A 162 9.35 8.96 14.69
N ILE A 163 10.56 8.92 15.26
CA ILE A 163 11.54 7.90 14.90
C ILE A 163 11.04 6.54 15.39
N LEU A 164 11.31 5.48 14.62
CA LEU A 164 10.88 4.13 14.98
C LEU A 164 11.51 3.66 16.29
N ASP A 165 10.77 2.85 17.05
CA ASP A 165 11.22 2.29 18.31
C ASP A 165 12.50 1.47 18.14
N GLY A 166 13.40 1.55 19.14
CA GLY A 166 14.68 0.89 19.11
C GLY A 166 15.80 1.70 18.41
N ILE A 167 15.45 2.80 17.74
CA ILE A 167 16.40 3.72 17.15
C ILE A 167 16.77 4.79 18.19
N GLN A 168 18.00 4.74 18.69
CA GLN A 168 18.43 5.64 19.78
C GLN A 168 18.58 7.09 19.33
N SER A 169 19.12 7.31 18.13
CA SER A 169 19.31 8.67 17.58
C SER A 169 19.51 8.62 16.07
N ASP A 170 19.15 9.70 15.41
CA ASP A 170 19.50 9.98 14.03
C ASP A 170 19.71 11.48 13.83
N THR A 171 20.26 11.87 12.69
CA THR A 171 20.51 13.27 12.35
C THR A 171 19.59 13.71 11.23
N LEU A 172 18.70 14.67 11.52
CA LEU A 172 17.90 15.31 10.48
C LEU A 172 18.82 16.14 9.58
N ARG A 173 18.92 15.76 8.31
CA ARG A 173 19.76 16.43 7.31
C ARG A 173 18.97 17.40 6.43
N SER A 174 17.71 17.09 6.15
CA SER A 174 16.86 17.92 5.31
C SER A 174 15.39 17.63 5.56
N VAL A 175 14.56 18.60 5.21
CA VAL A 175 13.09 18.47 5.14
C VAL A 175 12.68 18.82 3.72
N LYS A 176 11.87 17.97 3.10
CA LYS A 176 11.27 18.23 1.80
C LYS A 176 9.80 18.61 2.01
N ILE A 177 9.42 19.78 1.57
CA ILE A 177 8.05 20.28 1.64
C ILE A 177 7.58 20.53 0.21
N HIS A 178 6.40 20.01 -0.11
CA HIS A 178 5.76 20.29 -1.38
C HIS A 178 4.83 21.49 -1.20
N PHE A 179 5.11 22.57 -1.96
CA PHE A 179 4.24 23.73 -1.98
C PHE A 179 3.30 23.64 -3.18
N SER A 180 2.01 23.73 -2.93
CA SER A 180 1.05 23.92 -4.02
C SER A 180 1.32 25.25 -4.71
N PRO A 181 1.28 25.32 -6.06
CA PRO A 181 1.32 26.60 -6.73
C PRO A 181 0.16 27.46 -6.24
N THR A 182 0.46 28.67 -5.81
CA THR A 182 -0.56 29.62 -5.38
C THR A 182 -1.53 29.82 -6.54
N VAL A 183 -2.79 29.50 -6.30
CA VAL A 183 -3.87 30.04 -7.13
C VAL A 183 -3.82 31.54 -6.88
N ASN A 184 -3.47 32.34 -7.89
CA ASN A 184 -3.60 33.78 -7.78
C ASN A 184 -5.04 34.07 -7.42
N ASP A 185 -5.26 34.57 -6.21
CA ASP A 185 -6.53 35.15 -5.82
C ASP A 185 -6.81 36.30 -6.78
N VAL A 186 -7.84 36.12 -7.59
CA VAL A 186 -8.40 37.16 -8.46
C VAL A 186 -9.35 38.01 -7.63
#